data_239c82009cbba52002edc8c4b99c9512
#
_entry.id   239c82009cbba52002edc8c4b99c9512
#
_cell.length_a   1.000
_cell.length_b   1.000
_cell.length_c   1.000
_cell.angle_alpha   90.00
_cell.angle_beta   90.00
_cell.angle_gamma   90.00
#
_symmetry.space_group_name_H-M   'P 1'
#
loop_
_entity.id
_entity.type
_entity.pdbx_description
1 polymer ?
#
loop_
_entity_poly.entity_id
_entity_poly.type
_entity_poly.pdbx_seq_one_letter_code
_entity_poly.pdbx_strand_id
1 'polypeptide(L)'
;VDEAQDNSEAQSALLHDLFTAGDQPVMCQRFGDPNQAIFNFVGDEGATTRPFPDDMVKKDLPNSHRFGQKIADLADPLGIIPYKLVGQGPKEPLASGKPEAVHTVFLFGDDSAQNVLDAYADLLIDTFSEQELLGGSFVAVGQIHRPPEAEQNDKHPRHVGHYWPNYDSELSKIDPKPQSFVQYVLAGQGKAATAGEAHPAVEKIAAGILRLAGMAEGGTTLRRRRHNHRQVMSLLEESADARSHYLDVLANLALSRNTLSRETWDERWREIVRSVGEAVANATLSGEDVNSFLDWKDNAGSLVSPSDAPKSSDNTYHYPKDGPKVHIRVGSIHSVKGETHTATLVLETFWYDHNLENTVPWLTGSKSGAESAGTRQSTRLKLHYVAMTRPTHLLCLAMKRSTFENGDGELDQNSIGALERHGWQVKAI
;
A
#
# COMPACT_ATOMS: atom_id res chain seq x y z
N VAL A 1 17.16 14.18 -5.61
CA VAL A 1 15.75 13.81 -5.30
C VAL A 1 15.57 12.35 -5.67
N ASP A 2 15.18 11.53 -4.72
CA ASP A 2 14.81 10.12 -4.91
C ASP A 2 13.30 9.99 -5.13
N GLU A 3 12.85 8.86 -5.71
CA GLU A 3 11.43 8.61 -6.08
C GLU A 3 10.82 9.80 -6.87
N ALA A 4 11.58 10.35 -7.81
CA ALA A 4 11.22 11.58 -8.52
C ALA A 4 9.90 11.44 -9.32
N GLN A 5 9.50 10.22 -9.70
CA GLN A 5 8.25 9.93 -10.39
C GLN A 5 7.00 10.15 -9.52
N ASP A 6 7.15 10.22 -8.20
CA ASP A 6 6.04 10.43 -7.25
C ASP A 6 5.87 11.91 -6.86
N ASN A 7 6.76 12.78 -7.31
CA ASN A 7 6.61 14.22 -7.11
C ASN A 7 5.61 14.79 -8.10
N SER A 8 4.71 15.66 -7.62
CA SER A 8 3.92 16.51 -8.50
C SER A 8 4.82 17.53 -9.20
N GLU A 9 4.39 18.06 -10.35
CA GLU A 9 5.11 19.12 -11.04
C GLU A 9 5.37 20.34 -10.15
N ALA A 10 4.39 20.75 -9.35
CA ALA A 10 4.54 21.83 -8.39
C ALA A 10 5.63 21.55 -7.35
N GLN A 11 5.72 20.30 -6.85
CA GLN A 11 6.78 19.89 -5.94
C GLN A 11 8.15 19.89 -6.62
N SER A 12 8.23 19.39 -7.85
CA SER A 12 9.46 19.37 -8.64
C SER A 12 9.95 20.78 -8.97
N ALA A 13 9.05 21.70 -9.35
CA ALA A 13 9.35 23.10 -9.60
C ALA A 13 9.84 23.79 -8.32
N LEU A 14 9.11 23.63 -7.21
CA LEU A 14 9.49 24.20 -5.91
C LEU A 14 10.88 23.74 -5.47
N LEU A 15 11.16 22.43 -5.56
CA LEU A 15 12.48 21.90 -5.21
C LEU A 15 13.57 22.46 -6.11
N HIS A 16 13.31 22.57 -7.42
CA HIS A 16 14.25 23.17 -8.36
C HIS A 16 14.54 24.61 -7.98
N ASP A 17 13.52 25.44 -7.84
CA ASP A 17 13.67 26.87 -7.55
C ASP A 17 14.36 27.10 -6.20
N LEU A 18 13.99 26.31 -5.17
CA LEU A 18 14.58 26.43 -3.83
C LEU A 18 16.09 26.16 -3.82
N PHE A 19 16.54 25.15 -4.57
CA PHE A 19 17.94 24.75 -4.58
C PHE A 19 18.78 25.44 -5.65
N THR A 20 18.18 26.05 -6.70
CA THR A 20 18.91 26.73 -7.77
C THR A 20 18.87 28.26 -7.67
N ALA A 21 18.15 28.84 -6.70
CA ALA A 21 18.00 30.29 -6.54
C ALA A 21 19.26 31.03 -6.04
N GLY A 22 20.34 30.31 -5.69
CA GLY A 22 21.58 30.89 -5.19
C GLY A 22 22.64 31.06 -6.29
N ASP A 23 23.65 31.92 -6.03
CA ASP A 23 24.77 32.17 -6.96
C ASP A 23 25.77 30.99 -7.05
N GLN A 24 25.59 29.94 -6.25
CA GLN A 24 26.49 28.79 -6.27
C GLN A 24 25.96 27.72 -7.24
N PRO A 25 26.85 27.09 -8.03
CA PRO A 25 26.44 26.02 -8.93
C PRO A 25 25.96 24.79 -8.10
N VAL A 26 24.73 24.40 -8.29
CA VAL A 26 24.11 23.24 -7.63
C VAL A 26 23.96 22.10 -8.63
N MET A 27 24.50 20.93 -8.28
CA MET A 27 24.27 19.72 -9.06
C MET A 27 22.90 19.13 -8.69
N CYS A 28 21.97 19.16 -9.62
CA CYS A 28 20.65 18.56 -9.44
C CYS A 28 20.62 17.17 -10.07
N GLN A 29 20.33 16.15 -9.25
CA GLN A 29 20.11 14.78 -9.71
C GLN A 29 18.74 14.29 -9.27
N ARG A 30 18.03 13.59 -10.16
CA ARG A 30 16.75 12.98 -9.90
C ARG A 30 16.85 11.48 -10.21
N PHE A 31 16.47 10.66 -9.23
CA PHE A 31 16.38 9.20 -9.35
C PHE A 31 14.91 8.80 -9.27
N GLY A 32 14.50 7.84 -10.08
CA GLY A 32 13.15 7.33 -10.07
C GLY A 32 12.87 6.40 -11.25
N ASP A 33 11.75 5.69 -11.17
CA ASP A 33 11.29 4.79 -12.22
C ASP A 33 9.87 5.20 -12.66
N PRO A 34 9.69 5.76 -13.87
CA PRO A 34 8.36 6.11 -14.39
C PRO A 34 7.38 4.94 -14.42
N ASN A 35 7.89 3.69 -14.53
CA ASN A 35 7.08 2.48 -14.49
C ASN A 35 6.45 2.24 -13.11
N GLN A 36 7.00 2.84 -12.04
CA GLN A 36 6.50 2.75 -10.67
C GLN A 36 5.67 3.97 -10.24
N ALA A 37 5.35 4.89 -11.15
CA ALA A 37 4.50 6.05 -10.88
C ALA A 37 3.01 5.62 -10.78
N ILE A 38 2.62 5.06 -9.64
CA ILE A 38 1.24 4.56 -9.38
C ILE A 38 0.40 5.48 -8.50
N PHE A 39 0.98 6.53 -7.93
CA PHE A 39 0.29 7.55 -7.13
C PHE A 39 0.03 8.81 -7.97
N ASN A 40 -0.67 8.66 -9.11
CA ASN A 40 -1.07 9.82 -9.89
C ASN A 40 -2.13 10.61 -9.12
N PHE A 41 -1.83 11.84 -8.78
CA PHE A 41 -2.80 12.78 -8.26
C PHE A 41 -3.70 13.24 -9.42
N VAL A 42 -4.97 12.88 -9.35
CA VAL A 42 -6.00 13.43 -10.24
C VAL A 42 -6.06 14.93 -9.98
N GLY A 43 -5.62 15.76 -10.91
CA GLY A 43 -5.65 17.22 -10.77
C GLY A 43 -4.50 17.98 -11.42
N ASP A 44 -3.47 17.32 -11.91
CA ASP A 44 -2.34 17.97 -12.59
C ASP A 44 -2.55 18.09 -14.13
N GLU A 45 -3.79 18.25 -14.59
CA GLU A 45 -4.04 18.61 -15.99
C GLU A 45 -3.70 20.09 -16.16
N GLY A 46 -2.47 20.37 -16.58
CA GLY A 46 -2.08 21.71 -17.04
C GLY A 46 -0.75 22.28 -16.57
N ALA A 47 0.02 21.59 -15.78
CA ALA A 47 1.32 22.06 -15.37
C ALA A 47 2.43 21.53 -16.30
N THR A 48 3.14 22.40 -16.98
CA THR A 48 4.08 22.09 -18.07
C THR A 48 5.55 22.38 -17.72
N THR A 49 5.99 22.04 -16.50
CA THR A 49 7.38 22.35 -16.15
C THR A 49 8.15 21.10 -15.67
N ARG A 50 8.91 20.53 -16.57
CA ARG A 50 9.94 19.50 -16.32
C ARG A 50 9.40 18.16 -15.85
N PRO A 51 8.73 17.40 -16.72
CA PRO A 51 8.31 16.04 -16.44
C PRO A 51 9.51 15.17 -16.02
N PHE A 52 9.25 14.08 -15.31
CA PHE A 52 10.27 13.07 -15.04
C PHE A 52 10.00 11.82 -15.89
N PRO A 53 11.01 11.32 -16.63
CA PRO A 53 12.33 11.90 -16.89
C PRO A 53 12.24 13.11 -17.80
N ASP A 54 13.10 14.12 -17.60
CA ASP A 54 13.24 15.21 -18.58
C ASP A 54 14.29 14.86 -19.66
N ASP A 55 14.30 15.64 -20.74
CA ASP A 55 15.19 15.43 -21.89
C ASP A 55 16.65 15.81 -21.64
N MET A 56 17.01 16.22 -20.42
CA MET A 56 18.40 16.50 -20.06
C MET A 56 19.19 15.20 -19.93
N VAL A 57 20.41 15.21 -19.48
CA VAL A 57 21.30 14.03 -19.44
C VAL A 57 20.65 12.89 -18.66
N LYS A 58 20.02 11.96 -19.39
CA LYS A 58 19.37 10.76 -18.85
C LYS A 58 20.37 9.61 -18.86
N LYS A 59 20.44 8.86 -17.75
CA LYS A 59 21.16 7.59 -17.65
C LYS A 59 20.23 6.53 -17.13
N ASP A 60 20.02 5.48 -17.89
CA ASP A 60 19.24 4.34 -17.48
C ASP A 60 20.03 3.46 -16.49
N LEU A 61 19.36 2.95 -15.46
CA LEU A 61 19.90 2.03 -14.45
C LEU A 61 19.08 0.73 -14.51
N PRO A 62 19.32 -0.13 -15.52
CA PRO A 62 18.49 -1.32 -15.73
C PRO A 62 18.76 -2.44 -14.74
N ASN A 63 19.83 -2.35 -13.95
CA ASN A 63 20.27 -3.42 -13.05
C ASN A 63 19.42 -3.47 -11.79
N SER A 64 18.82 -4.61 -11.52
CA SER A 64 18.11 -4.88 -10.27
C SER A 64 18.86 -5.90 -9.42
N HIS A 65 19.21 -5.52 -8.20
CA HIS A 65 19.79 -6.42 -7.21
C HIS A 65 18.74 -7.14 -6.35
N ARG A 66 17.45 -6.91 -6.61
CA ARG A 66 16.36 -7.56 -5.89
C ARG A 66 16.07 -8.96 -6.40
N PHE A 67 16.03 -9.15 -7.71
CA PHE A 67 15.59 -10.39 -8.35
C PHE A 67 16.56 -10.83 -9.45
N GLY A 68 16.44 -12.11 -9.83
CA GLY A 68 17.20 -12.72 -10.94
C GLY A 68 16.62 -12.39 -12.32
N GLN A 69 17.34 -12.80 -13.38
CA GLN A 69 16.99 -12.48 -14.77
C GLN A 69 15.62 -13.00 -15.18
N LYS A 70 15.17 -14.16 -14.67
CA LYS A 70 13.85 -14.72 -15.00
C LYS A 70 12.72 -13.77 -14.61
N ILE A 71 12.77 -13.16 -13.41
CA ILE A 71 11.76 -12.17 -12.99
C ILE A 71 11.90 -10.90 -13.82
N ALA A 72 13.12 -10.47 -14.13
CA ALA A 72 13.35 -9.31 -14.99
C ALA A 72 12.69 -9.49 -16.37
N ASP A 73 12.89 -10.65 -17.01
CA ASP A 73 12.32 -10.96 -18.33
C ASP A 73 10.79 -10.99 -18.32
N LEU A 74 10.18 -11.47 -17.21
CA LEU A 74 8.71 -11.52 -17.05
C LEU A 74 8.09 -10.15 -16.77
N ALA A 75 8.81 -9.27 -16.06
CA ALA A 75 8.28 -7.98 -15.62
C ALA A 75 8.55 -6.84 -16.62
N ASP A 76 9.71 -6.84 -17.30
CA ASP A 76 10.13 -5.77 -18.20
C ASP A 76 9.12 -5.41 -19.29
N PRO A 77 8.43 -6.37 -19.94
CA PRO A 77 7.43 -6.05 -20.96
C PRO A 77 6.28 -5.18 -20.45
N LEU A 78 5.92 -5.27 -19.15
CA LEU A 78 4.85 -4.48 -18.54
C LEU A 78 5.28 -3.04 -18.24
N GLY A 79 6.58 -2.74 -18.23
CA GLY A 79 7.06 -1.37 -18.09
C GLY A 79 6.48 -0.48 -19.18
N ILE A 80 5.91 0.69 -18.82
CA ILE A 80 5.45 1.66 -19.84
C ILE A 80 6.61 2.14 -20.72
N ILE A 81 7.82 2.18 -20.13
CA ILE A 81 9.10 2.36 -20.80
C ILE A 81 9.95 1.13 -20.43
N PRO A 82 10.03 0.12 -21.32
CA PRO A 82 10.88 -1.05 -21.04
C PRO A 82 12.35 -0.66 -21.05
N TYR A 83 13.07 -1.01 -19.99
CA TYR A 83 14.49 -0.68 -19.85
C TYR A 83 15.44 -1.83 -20.18
N LYS A 84 14.90 -2.99 -20.58
CA LYS A 84 15.66 -4.24 -20.69
C LYS A 84 16.31 -4.58 -19.34
N LEU A 85 15.47 -4.80 -18.35
CA LEU A 85 15.89 -5.06 -16.99
C LEU A 85 16.94 -6.18 -16.91
N VAL A 86 17.99 -5.95 -16.12
CA VAL A 86 19.03 -6.93 -15.84
C VAL A 86 18.92 -7.36 -14.39
N GLY A 87 18.50 -8.62 -14.18
CA GLY A 87 18.40 -9.23 -12.86
C GLY A 87 19.75 -9.68 -12.35
N GLN A 88 20.26 -9.04 -11.30
CA GLN A 88 21.55 -9.36 -10.65
C GLN A 88 21.36 -9.90 -9.21
N GLY A 89 20.13 -10.03 -8.77
CA GLY A 89 19.76 -10.60 -7.48
C GLY A 89 19.12 -11.98 -7.61
N PRO A 90 18.59 -12.51 -6.50
CA PRO A 90 18.92 -12.07 -5.16
C PRO A 90 20.35 -12.44 -4.77
N LYS A 91 20.94 -11.76 -3.80
CA LYS A 91 22.30 -12.05 -3.31
C LYS A 91 22.37 -13.40 -2.58
N GLU A 92 21.24 -13.80 -1.96
CA GLU A 92 21.11 -15.05 -1.23
C GLU A 92 20.31 -16.03 -2.10
N PRO A 93 20.92 -17.10 -2.63
CA PRO A 93 20.21 -18.14 -3.37
C PRO A 93 19.33 -18.97 -2.41
N LEU A 94 18.37 -19.70 -2.98
CA LEU A 94 17.59 -20.67 -2.22
C LEU A 94 18.48 -21.74 -1.59
N ALA A 95 18.03 -22.28 -0.46
CA ALA A 95 18.75 -23.34 0.26
C ALA A 95 19.05 -24.52 -0.68
N SER A 96 20.26 -25.07 -0.57
CA SER A 96 20.69 -26.19 -1.39
C SER A 96 19.79 -27.41 -1.18
N GLY A 97 19.44 -28.09 -2.28
CA GLY A 97 18.61 -29.29 -2.26
C GLY A 97 17.11 -29.07 -2.52
N LYS A 98 16.67 -27.83 -2.67
CA LYS A 98 15.32 -27.50 -3.14
C LYS A 98 15.32 -27.29 -4.66
N PRO A 99 14.19 -27.57 -5.34
CA PRO A 99 14.05 -27.26 -6.75
C PRO A 99 14.16 -25.74 -6.97
N GLU A 100 14.65 -25.35 -8.14
CA GLU A 100 14.63 -23.94 -8.53
C GLU A 100 13.18 -23.44 -8.56
N ALA A 101 12.94 -22.24 -8.03
CA ALA A 101 11.62 -21.63 -8.05
C ALA A 101 11.14 -21.43 -9.49
N VAL A 102 9.97 -21.97 -9.81
CA VAL A 102 9.36 -21.85 -11.14
C VAL A 102 8.20 -20.89 -11.08
N HIS A 103 8.32 -19.77 -11.78
CA HIS A 103 7.28 -18.74 -11.83
C HIS A 103 6.00 -19.32 -12.43
N THR A 104 4.88 -19.21 -11.70
CA THR A 104 3.68 -20.00 -11.97
C THR A 104 2.45 -19.12 -12.21
N VAL A 105 1.69 -19.46 -13.25
CA VAL A 105 0.33 -18.94 -13.49
C VAL A 105 -0.67 -20.00 -13.03
N PHE A 106 -1.43 -19.70 -11.98
CA PHE A 106 -2.57 -20.52 -11.54
C PHE A 106 -3.80 -20.15 -12.35
N LEU A 107 -4.39 -21.13 -13.03
CA LEU A 107 -5.65 -20.97 -13.74
C LEU A 107 -6.79 -21.52 -12.89
N PHE A 108 -7.71 -20.65 -12.49
CA PHE A 108 -8.84 -21.02 -11.65
C PHE A 108 -10.18 -20.78 -12.39
N GLY A 109 -11.17 -21.63 -12.08
CA GLY A 109 -12.57 -21.44 -12.48
C GLY A 109 -13.31 -20.51 -11.52
N ASP A 110 -14.51 -20.11 -11.87
CA ASP A 110 -15.31 -19.19 -11.06
C ASP A 110 -15.58 -19.72 -9.64
N ASP A 111 -15.73 -21.06 -9.48
CA ASP A 111 -15.97 -21.72 -8.19
C ASP A 111 -14.69 -22.05 -7.42
N SER A 112 -13.51 -21.89 -8.01
CA SER A 112 -12.22 -22.29 -7.41
C SER A 112 -11.31 -21.11 -7.00
N ALA A 113 -11.78 -19.88 -7.11
CA ALA A 113 -11.01 -18.71 -6.71
C ALA A 113 -10.51 -18.78 -5.26
N GLN A 114 -11.29 -19.36 -4.33
CA GLN A 114 -10.90 -19.52 -2.92
C GLN A 114 -9.79 -20.56 -2.70
N ASN A 115 -9.52 -21.44 -3.68
CA ASN A 115 -8.45 -22.43 -3.60
C ASN A 115 -7.08 -21.84 -4.04
N VAL A 116 -7.07 -20.64 -4.61
CA VAL A 116 -5.86 -20.00 -5.13
C VAL A 116 -4.79 -19.80 -4.05
N LEU A 117 -5.19 -19.35 -2.87
CA LEU A 117 -4.24 -19.13 -1.77
C LEU A 117 -3.67 -20.44 -1.24
N ASP A 118 -4.47 -21.52 -1.19
CA ASP A 118 -4.01 -22.84 -0.81
C ASP A 118 -3.00 -23.38 -1.83
N ALA A 119 -3.32 -23.31 -3.12
CA ALA A 119 -2.41 -23.75 -4.18
C ALA A 119 -1.09 -22.95 -4.20
N TYR A 120 -1.15 -21.65 -3.90
CA TYR A 120 0.06 -20.85 -3.74
C TYR A 120 0.84 -21.25 -2.50
N ALA A 121 0.19 -21.50 -1.36
CA ALA A 121 0.82 -21.93 -0.14
C ALA A 121 1.50 -23.31 -0.31
N ASP A 122 0.87 -24.25 -1.00
CA ASP A 122 1.47 -25.55 -1.32
C ASP A 122 2.74 -25.38 -2.17
N LEU A 123 2.68 -24.52 -3.19
CA LEU A 123 3.86 -24.20 -4.02
C LEU A 123 5.00 -23.59 -3.17
N LEU A 124 4.67 -22.72 -2.20
CA LEU A 124 5.67 -22.15 -1.28
C LEU A 124 6.31 -23.24 -0.42
N ILE A 125 5.52 -24.18 0.14
CA ILE A 125 6.02 -25.29 0.96
C ILE A 125 6.93 -26.22 0.14
N ASP A 126 6.58 -26.46 -1.11
CA ASP A 126 7.40 -27.28 -2.02
C ASP A 126 8.72 -26.59 -2.41
N THR A 127 8.68 -25.26 -2.57
CA THR A 127 9.82 -24.47 -3.09
C THR A 127 10.82 -24.09 -1.99
N PHE A 128 10.34 -23.69 -0.81
CA PHE A 128 11.16 -23.10 0.26
C PHE A 128 11.40 -24.09 1.41
N SER A 129 12.58 -24.02 2.02
CA SER A 129 12.90 -24.74 3.26
C SER A 129 12.10 -24.17 4.45
N GLU A 130 12.00 -24.94 5.55
CA GLU A 130 11.32 -24.47 6.76
C GLU A 130 11.89 -23.15 7.30
N GLN A 131 13.20 -22.98 7.24
CA GLN A 131 13.86 -21.75 7.68
C GLN A 131 13.52 -20.57 6.78
N GLU A 132 13.45 -20.78 5.47
CA GLU A 132 13.02 -19.73 4.51
C GLU A 132 11.54 -19.42 4.63
N LEU A 133 10.69 -20.41 4.96
CA LEU A 133 9.28 -20.20 5.23
C LEU A 133 9.04 -19.35 6.50
N LEU A 134 9.85 -19.57 7.55
CA LEU A 134 9.78 -18.81 8.80
C LEU A 134 10.30 -17.38 8.66
N GLY A 135 11.37 -17.17 7.89
CA GLY A 135 12.01 -15.86 7.71
C GLY A 135 11.56 -15.10 6.49
N GLY A 136 10.82 -15.72 5.58
CA GLY A 136 10.41 -15.16 4.31
C GLY A 136 9.21 -14.23 4.39
N SER A 137 9.10 -13.34 3.42
CA SER A 137 7.93 -12.48 3.21
C SER A 137 7.13 -12.99 2.02
N PHE A 138 5.93 -13.53 2.28
CA PHE A 138 5.03 -14.08 1.27
C PHE A 138 3.79 -13.21 1.16
N VAL A 139 3.47 -12.78 -0.05
CA VAL A 139 2.43 -11.76 -0.25
C VAL A 139 1.53 -12.12 -1.43
N ALA A 140 0.22 -11.89 -1.27
CA ALA A 140 -0.77 -11.98 -2.33
C ALA A 140 -1.46 -10.61 -2.50
N VAL A 141 -1.44 -10.04 -3.70
CA VAL A 141 -1.94 -8.69 -3.96
C VAL A 141 -2.84 -8.61 -5.19
N GLY A 142 -3.87 -7.79 -5.10
CA GLY A 142 -4.73 -7.45 -6.24
C GLY A 142 -4.82 -5.95 -6.47
N GLN A 143 -5.17 -5.55 -7.69
CA GLN A 143 -5.37 -4.15 -8.02
C GLN A 143 -6.58 -3.57 -7.27
N ILE A 144 -7.68 -4.32 -7.20
CA ILE A 144 -8.88 -3.94 -6.47
C ILE A 144 -8.98 -4.78 -5.20
N HIS A 145 -8.91 -4.13 -4.06
CA HIS A 145 -8.95 -4.80 -2.75
C HIS A 145 -10.23 -4.49 -1.96
N ARG A 146 -10.95 -3.42 -2.30
CA ARG A 146 -12.21 -3.04 -1.65
C ARG A 146 -13.40 -3.62 -2.40
N PRO A 147 -14.41 -4.17 -1.68
CA PRO A 147 -15.66 -4.52 -2.30
C PRO A 147 -16.32 -3.25 -2.86
N PRO A 148 -17.00 -3.32 -4.01
CA PRO A 148 -17.80 -2.23 -4.53
C PRO A 148 -19.06 -2.03 -3.68
N GLU A 149 -19.70 -0.86 -3.81
CA GLU A 149 -20.97 -0.58 -3.12
C GLU A 149 -22.11 -1.52 -3.55
N ALA A 150 -22.09 -1.98 -4.79
CA ALA A 150 -23.02 -2.97 -5.32
C ALA A 150 -22.26 -4.12 -5.99
N GLU A 151 -22.46 -5.34 -5.52
CA GLU A 151 -21.88 -6.53 -6.15
C GLU A 151 -22.58 -6.86 -7.49
N GLN A 152 -21.76 -7.23 -8.47
CA GLN A 152 -22.19 -7.78 -9.76
C GLN A 152 -21.52 -9.14 -9.91
N ASN A 153 -22.31 -10.21 -9.76
CA ASN A 153 -21.79 -11.58 -9.72
C ASN A 153 -21.18 -12.04 -11.05
N ASP A 154 -21.54 -11.42 -12.17
CA ASP A 154 -21.02 -11.73 -13.50
C ASP A 154 -19.55 -11.31 -13.72
N LYS A 155 -18.95 -10.62 -12.76
CA LYS A 155 -17.59 -10.06 -12.86
C LYS A 155 -16.62 -10.61 -11.81
N HIS A 156 -16.86 -11.84 -11.40
CA HIS A 156 -16.02 -12.54 -10.43
C HIS A 156 -14.68 -13.00 -11.06
N PRO A 157 -13.53 -12.93 -10.34
CA PRO A 157 -13.35 -12.26 -9.06
C PRO A 157 -13.21 -10.74 -9.25
N ARG A 158 -13.89 -9.97 -8.43
CA ARG A 158 -13.92 -8.52 -8.57
C ARG A 158 -12.85 -7.82 -7.70
N HIS A 159 -12.62 -8.37 -6.53
CA HIS A 159 -11.68 -7.84 -5.54
C HIS A 159 -11.02 -8.97 -4.74
N VAL A 160 -9.99 -8.62 -3.98
CA VAL A 160 -9.19 -9.56 -3.19
C VAL A 160 -10.01 -10.42 -2.23
N GLY A 161 -11.09 -9.90 -1.66
CA GLY A 161 -11.97 -10.64 -0.75
C GLY A 161 -12.66 -11.86 -1.38
N HIS A 162 -12.72 -11.99 -2.72
CA HIS A 162 -13.26 -13.18 -3.37
C HIS A 162 -12.33 -14.40 -3.26
N TYR A 163 -11.04 -14.16 -3.04
CA TYR A 163 -10.05 -15.23 -2.79
C TYR A 163 -10.01 -15.64 -1.32
N TRP A 164 -10.32 -14.69 -0.42
CA TRP A 164 -10.32 -14.92 1.01
C TRP A 164 -11.41 -14.09 1.69
N PRO A 165 -12.55 -14.71 2.05
CA PRO A 165 -13.71 -14.01 2.63
C PRO A 165 -13.39 -13.29 3.95
N ASN A 166 -12.37 -13.75 4.70
CA ASN A 166 -11.95 -13.10 5.95
C ASN A 166 -11.04 -11.87 5.73
N TYR A 167 -10.70 -11.54 4.46
CA TYR A 167 -9.96 -10.33 4.15
C TYR A 167 -10.74 -9.09 4.56
N ASP A 168 -10.11 -8.21 5.31
CA ASP A 168 -10.68 -6.92 5.70
C ASP A 168 -9.98 -5.77 4.98
N SER A 169 -10.68 -5.16 4.01
CA SER A 169 -10.15 -4.03 3.25
C SER A 169 -9.88 -2.78 4.12
N GLU A 170 -10.49 -2.68 5.29
CA GLU A 170 -10.29 -1.57 6.21
C GLU A 170 -8.97 -1.71 7.00
N LEU A 171 -8.52 -2.95 7.29
CA LEU A 171 -7.20 -3.21 7.87
C LEU A 171 -6.05 -2.87 6.91
N SER A 172 -6.29 -2.87 5.61
CA SER A 172 -5.32 -2.43 4.61
C SER A 172 -5.14 -0.91 4.54
N LYS A 173 -6.02 -0.15 5.19
CA LYS A 173 -5.72 1.26 5.50
C LYS A 173 -4.56 1.26 6.48
N ILE A 174 -3.44 1.81 6.05
CA ILE A 174 -2.13 1.88 6.73
C ILE A 174 -2.23 2.32 8.21
N ASP A 175 -3.40 2.78 8.67
CA ASP A 175 -3.71 3.11 10.05
C ASP A 175 -5.16 2.76 10.39
N PRO A 176 -5.40 1.78 11.26
CA PRO A 176 -6.69 1.67 11.92
C PRO A 176 -7.00 3.02 12.59
N LYS A 177 -8.20 3.52 12.35
CA LYS A 177 -8.59 4.84 12.88
C LYS A 177 -8.69 4.74 14.41
N PRO A 178 -7.83 5.42 15.17
CA PRO A 178 -7.86 5.32 16.62
C PRO A 178 -9.25 5.65 17.17
N GLN A 179 -9.72 4.94 18.17
CA GLN A 179 -11.07 5.08 18.74
C GLN A 179 -11.13 6.05 19.91
N SER A 180 -9.98 6.43 20.50
CA SER A 180 -9.87 7.42 21.57
C SER A 180 -8.71 8.37 21.30
N PHE A 181 -8.72 9.54 21.96
CA PHE A 181 -7.62 10.50 21.81
C PHE A 181 -6.28 9.94 22.28
N VAL A 182 -6.27 9.16 23.36
CA VAL A 182 -5.07 8.49 23.86
C VAL A 182 -4.47 7.55 22.81
N GLN A 183 -5.31 6.83 22.05
CA GLN A 183 -4.83 6.01 20.94
C GLN A 183 -4.21 6.83 19.80
N TYR A 184 -4.69 8.06 19.54
CA TYR A 184 -4.02 8.97 18.59
C TYR A 184 -2.62 9.35 19.07
N VAL A 185 -2.46 9.62 20.36
CA VAL A 185 -1.15 9.93 20.96
C VAL A 185 -0.20 8.75 20.83
N LEU A 186 -0.61 7.55 21.30
CA LEU A 186 0.22 6.34 21.27
C LEU A 186 0.59 5.90 19.87
N ALA A 187 -0.37 5.93 18.93
CA ALA A 187 -0.10 5.63 17.52
C ALA A 187 0.88 6.64 16.88
N GLY A 188 0.77 7.91 17.26
CA GLY A 188 1.68 8.95 16.82
C GLY A 188 3.10 8.73 17.36
N GLN A 189 3.24 8.44 18.65
CA GLN A 189 4.52 8.15 19.30
C GLN A 189 5.20 6.92 18.70
N GLY A 190 4.45 5.84 18.47
CA GLY A 190 4.96 4.62 17.83
C GLY A 190 5.51 4.89 16.43
N LYS A 191 4.79 5.68 15.61
CA LYS A 191 5.27 6.08 14.27
C LYS A 191 6.49 6.98 14.33
N ALA A 192 6.50 7.95 15.24
CA ALA A 192 7.65 8.84 15.44
C ALA A 192 8.90 8.05 15.84
N ALA A 193 8.75 7.05 16.71
CA ALA A 193 9.84 6.17 17.12
C ALA A 193 10.39 5.35 15.94
N THR A 194 9.50 4.84 15.07
CA THR A 194 9.88 4.07 13.87
C THR A 194 10.54 4.94 12.80
N ALA A 195 10.01 6.15 12.59
CA ALA A 195 10.54 7.07 11.57
C ALA A 195 11.78 7.84 12.03
N GLY A 196 12.07 7.89 13.34
CA GLY A 196 13.10 8.75 13.90
C GLY A 196 12.79 10.25 13.88
N GLU A 197 11.53 10.61 13.59
CA GLU A 197 11.07 11.99 13.41
C GLU A 197 9.83 12.27 14.26
N ALA A 198 9.70 13.49 14.81
CA ALA A 198 8.54 13.87 15.61
C ALA A 198 7.28 14.22 14.79
N HIS A 199 7.44 14.54 13.50
CA HIS A 199 6.35 14.98 12.63
C HIS A 199 5.14 14.02 12.60
N PRO A 200 5.30 12.69 12.50
CA PRO A 200 4.16 11.77 12.53
C PRO A 200 3.33 11.85 13.81
N ALA A 201 3.98 12.07 14.98
CA ALA A 201 3.26 12.23 16.25
C ALA A 201 2.46 13.54 16.27
N VAL A 202 3.06 14.65 15.81
CA VAL A 202 2.39 15.95 15.70
C VAL A 202 1.14 15.87 14.82
N GLU A 203 1.26 15.27 13.64
CA GLU A 203 0.13 15.12 12.70
C GLU A 203 -0.97 14.21 13.25
N LYS A 204 -0.62 13.14 13.99
CA LYS A 204 -1.60 12.24 14.61
C LYS A 204 -2.36 12.92 15.75
N ILE A 205 -1.68 13.63 16.62
CA ILE A 205 -2.32 14.38 17.71
C ILE A 205 -3.24 15.46 17.12
N ALA A 206 -2.77 16.20 16.12
CA ALA A 206 -3.59 17.19 15.42
C ALA A 206 -4.86 16.57 14.79
N ALA A 207 -4.73 15.37 14.19
CA ALA A 207 -5.87 14.62 13.66
C ALA A 207 -6.87 14.23 14.78
N GLY A 208 -6.37 13.88 15.96
CA GLY A 208 -7.20 13.61 17.15
C GLY A 208 -7.99 14.84 17.60
N ILE A 209 -7.33 16.00 17.67
CA ILE A 209 -7.98 17.29 17.99
C ILE A 209 -9.08 17.64 16.96
N LEU A 210 -8.79 17.52 15.67
CA LEU A 210 -9.78 17.80 14.62
C LEU A 210 -10.96 16.83 14.67
N ARG A 211 -10.73 15.58 15.03
CA ARG A 211 -11.80 14.61 15.22
C ARG A 211 -12.66 14.94 16.43
N LEU A 212 -12.03 15.30 17.55
CA LEU A 212 -12.72 15.74 18.76
C LEU A 212 -13.59 16.96 18.46
N ALA A 213 -13.03 17.98 17.80
CA ALA A 213 -13.76 19.17 17.40
C ALA A 213 -14.95 18.88 16.47
N GLY A 214 -14.81 17.86 15.60
CA GLY A 214 -15.89 17.40 14.73
C GLY A 214 -17.04 16.68 15.44
N MET A 215 -16.96 16.42 16.75
CA MET A 215 -18.03 15.87 17.59
C MET A 215 -18.91 16.95 18.24
N ALA A 216 -18.54 18.22 18.09
CA ALA A 216 -19.34 19.32 18.66
C ALA A 216 -20.69 19.47 17.94
N GLU A 217 -21.76 19.54 18.70
CA GLU A 217 -23.10 19.86 18.18
C GLU A 217 -23.16 21.32 17.70
N GLY A 218 -23.55 21.53 16.45
CA GLY A 218 -23.61 22.88 15.86
C GLY A 218 -22.25 23.52 15.56
N GLY A 219 -21.17 22.77 15.70
CA GLY A 219 -19.82 23.22 15.38
C GLY A 219 -19.58 23.45 13.87
N THR A 220 -18.54 24.18 13.55
CA THR A 220 -18.16 24.46 12.17
C THR A 220 -17.80 23.16 11.44
N THR A 221 -18.39 22.93 10.26
CA THR A 221 -18.04 21.77 9.42
C THR A 221 -16.59 21.88 8.99
N LEU A 222 -15.74 21.06 9.58
CA LEU A 222 -14.30 21.04 9.31
C LEU A 222 -14.03 20.35 7.98
N ARG A 223 -13.65 21.09 6.95
CA ARG A 223 -13.16 20.51 5.70
C ARG A 223 -11.81 19.85 5.96
N ARG A 224 -11.66 18.59 5.57
CA ARG A 224 -10.40 17.86 5.67
C ARG A 224 -9.32 18.54 4.81
N ARG A 225 -8.20 18.95 5.43
CA ARG A 225 -7.01 19.47 4.75
C ARG A 225 -5.88 18.45 4.78
N ARG A 226 -4.87 18.64 3.93
CA ARG A 226 -3.74 17.71 3.80
C ARG A 226 -2.85 17.67 5.05
N HIS A 227 -2.73 18.79 5.79
CA HIS A 227 -1.86 18.93 6.97
C HIS A 227 -2.71 19.30 8.19
N ASN A 228 -2.91 18.33 9.08
CA ASN A 228 -3.77 18.49 10.26
C ASN A 228 -3.21 19.57 11.22
N HIS A 229 -1.91 19.54 11.50
CA HIS A 229 -1.28 20.53 12.39
C HIS A 229 -1.48 21.97 11.89
N ARG A 230 -1.24 22.24 10.61
CA ARG A 230 -1.47 23.57 10.03
C ARG A 230 -2.94 23.98 10.09
N GLN A 231 -3.85 23.03 9.95
CA GLN A 231 -5.28 23.29 10.07
C GLN A 231 -5.66 23.68 11.49
N VAL A 232 -5.18 22.96 12.51
CA VAL A 232 -5.42 23.29 13.92
C VAL A 232 -4.84 24.68 14.25
N MET A 233 -3.59 24.95 13.85
CA MET A 233 -2.95 26.25 14.07
C MET A 233 -3.72 27.40 13.43
N SER A 234 -4.26 27.21 12.23
CA SER A 234 -5.09 28.22 11.55
C SER A 234 -6.43 28.45 12.26
N LEU A 235 -7.05 27.39 12.82
CA LEU A 235 -8.31 27.51 13.56
C LEU A 235 -8.14 28.16 14.93
N LEU A 236 -6.93 28.09 15.51
CA LEU A 236 -6.58 28.69 16.80
C LEU A 236 -5.91 30.08 16.67
N GLU A 237 -5.90 30.68 15.47
CA GLU A 237 -5.18 31.95 15.24
C GLU A 237 -5.71 33.09 16.12
N GLU A 238 -7.00 33.14 16.39
CA GLU A 238 -7.65 34.17 17.18
C GLU A 238 -7.69 33.86 18.70
N SER A 239 -7.24 32.66 19.13
CA SER A 239 -7.23 32.21 20.53
C SER A 239 -5.85 31.91 21.04
N ALA A 240 -5.16 32.92 21.60
CA ALA A 240 -3.79 32.79 22.09
C ALA A 240 -3.65 31.71 23.18
N ASP A 241 -4.60 31.64 24.11
CA ASP A 241 -4.59 30.67 25.22
C ASP A 241 -4.77 29.25 24.72
N ALA A 242 -5.76 28.99 23.87
CA ALA A 242 -5.99 27.66 23.29
C ALA A 242 -4.83 27.23 22.38
N ARG A 243 -4.22 28.17 21.66
CA ARG A 243 -3.02 27.91 20.87
C ARG A 243 -1.84 27.52 21.76
N SER A 244 -1.65 28.21 22.90
CA SER A 244 -0.61 27.86 23.89
C SER A 244 -0.85 26.46 24.45
N HIS A 245 -2.08 26.14 24.87
CA HIS A 245 -2.46 24.82 25.35
C HIS A 245 -2.21 23.72 24.30
N TYR A 246 -2.54 23.99 23.03
CA TYR A 246 -2.25 23.03 21.94
C TYR A 246 -0.74 22.79 21.78
N LEU A 247 0.08 23.83 21.83
CA LEU A 247 1.54 23.69 21.76
C LEU A 247 2.09 22.92 22.96
N ASP A 248 1.53 23.13 24.17
CA ASP A 248 1.87 22.35 25.36
C ASP A 248 1.51 20.87 25.22
N VAL A 249 0.33 20.56 24.62
CA VAL A 249 -0.05 19.18 24.28
C VAL A 249 0.97 18.55 23.34
N LEU A 250 1.39 19.25 22.29
CA LEU A 250 2.38 18.74 21.34
C LEU A 250 3.75 18.55 22.00
N ALA A 251 4.23 19.53 22.78
CA ALA A 251 5.52 19.47 23.46
C ALA A 251 5.61 18.27 24.41
N ASN A 252 4.55 17.98 25.14
CA ASN A 252 4.54 16.92 26.15
C ASN A 252 4.10 15.56 25.61
N LEU A 253 3.18 15.49 24.63
CA LEU A 253 2.65 14.22 24.14
C LEU A 253 3.25 13.77 22.81
N ALA A 254 3.79 14.68 21.98
CA ALA A 254 4.45 14.32 20.72
C ALA A 254 5.97 14.26 20.86
N LEU A 255 6.58 15.19 21.59
CA LEU A 255 8.03 15.39 21.63
C LEU A 255 8.69 14.78 22.87
N SER A 256 7.94 14.60 23.95
CA SER A 256 8.46 13.99 25.18
C SER A 256 8.66 12.49 25.02
N ARG A 257 9.76 11.98 25.58
CA ARG A 257 10.02 10.54 25.70
C ARG A 257 9.27 9.89 26.87
N ASN A 258 8.52 10.66 27.66
CA ASN A 258 7.80 10.15 28.82
C ASN A 258 6.58 9.35 28.36
N THR A 259 6.41 8.17 28.92
CA THR A 259 5.24 7.34 28.69
C THR A 259 4.01 8.03 29.30
N LEU A 260 3.00 8.26 28.48
CA LEU A 260 1.72 8.78 28.96
C LEU A 260 1.08 7.74 29.90
N SER A 261 0.75 8.12 31.13
CA SER A 261 0.06 7.28 32.11
C SER A 261 -1.40 7.72 32.24
N ARG A 262 -2.25 6.79 32.71
CA ARG A 262 -3.68 7.09 32.99
C ARG A 262 -3.82 8.24 33.99
N GLU A 263 -3.01 8.22 35.04
CA GLU A 263 -3.04 9.26 36.08
C GLU A 263 -2.75 10.64 35.49
N THR A 264 -1.64 10.79 34.75
CA THR A 264 -1.30 12.08 34.11
C THR A 264 -2.30 12.51 33.05
N TRP A 265 -2.96 11.55 32.39
CA TRP A 265 -4.04 11.83 31.45
C TRP A 265 -5.26 12.39 32.16
N ASP A 266 -5.79 11.71 33.17
CA ASP A 266 -7.02 12.07 33.86
C ASP A 266 -6.85 13.35 34.68
N GLU A 267 -5.69 13.58 35.31
CA GLU A 267 -5.43 14.76 36.14
C GLU A 267 -5.12 16.04 35.35
N ARG A 268 -4.57 15.92 34.16
CA ARG A 268 -4.07 17.09 33.45
C ARG A 268 -4.53 17.18 31.99
N TRP A 269 -4.24 16.17 31.17
CA TRP A 269 -4.33 16.34 29.72
C TRP A 269 -5.74 16.27 29.17
N ARG A 270 -6.60 15.52 29.79
CA ARG A 270 -7.98 15.33 29.35
C ARG A 270 -8.73 16.66 29.17
N GLU A 271 -8.70 17.52 30.19
CA GLU A 271 -9.38 18.81 30.16
C GLU A 271 -8.70 19.84 29.26
N ILE A 272 -7.37 19.83 29.18
CA ILE A 272 -6.63 20.68 28.24
C ILE A 272 -6.98 20.30 26.79
N VAL A 273 -6.99 19.01 26.46
CA VAL A 273 -7.37 18.53 25.13
C VAL A 273 -8.82 18.87 24.81
N ARG A 274 -9.72 18.75 25.77
CA ARG A 274 -11.13 19.18 25.61
C ARG A 274 -11.20 20.65 25.27
N SER A 275 -10.57 21.52 26.05
CA SER A 275 -10.60 22.98 25.84
C SER A 275 -10.02 23.39 24.48
N VAL A 276 -8.95 22.72 24.02
CA VAL A 276 -8.38 22.93 22.68
C VAL A 276 -9.39 22.51 21.61
N GLY A 277 -10.04 21.35 21.79
CA GLY A 277 -11.09 20.85 20.88
C GLY A 277 -12.27 21.81 20.76
N GLU A 278 -12.73 22.39 21.87
CA GLU A 278 -13.79 23.40 21.92
C GLU A 278 -13.41 24.68 21.17
N ALA A 279 -12.19 25.16 21.37
CA ALA A 279 -11.68 26.33 20.66
C ALA A 279 -11.59 26.06 19.14
N VAL A 280 -11.14 24.87 18.73
CA VAL A 280 -11.08 24.47 17.32
C VAL A 280 -12.47 24.35 16.70
N ALA A 281 -13.44 23.82 17.46
CA ALA A 281 -14.84 23.69 17.02
C ALA A 281 -15.58 25.02 17.04
N ASN A 282 -15.10 25.99 17.81
CA ASN A 282 -15.83 27.19 18.22
C ASN A 282 -17.21 26.84 18.83
N ALA A 283 -17.26 25.77 19.63
CA ALA A 283 -18.47 25.24 20.27
C ALA A 283 -18.11 24.36 21.47
N THR A 284 -19.06 24.19 22.40
CA THR A 284 -18.89 23.32 23.57
C THR A 284 -18.90 21.85 23.17
N LEU A 285 -18.00 21.07 23.75
CA LEU A 285 -17.92 19.64 23.59
C LEU A 285 -18.65 18.93 24.73
N SER A 286 -19.81 18.36 24.43
CA SER A 286 -20.64 17.62 25.38
C SER A 286 -21.14 16.32 24.77
N GLY A 287 -21.65 15.43 25.63
CA GLY A 287 -22.23 14.16 25.19
C GLY A 287 -21.36 12.95 25.51
N GLU A 288 -21.98 11.78 25.38
CA GLU A 288 -21.37 10.48 25.72
C GLU A 288 -20.22 10.12 24.75
N ASP A 289 -20.38 10.44 23.46
CA ASP A 289 -19.36 10.18 22.43
C ASP A 289 -18.06 10.95 22.70
N VAL A 290 -18.18 12.24 23.11
CA VAL A 290 -17.01 13.07 23.47
C VAL A 290 -16.30 12.50 24.70
N ASN A 291 -17.08 12.14 25.74
CA ASN A 291 -16.51 11.54 26.94
C ASN A 291 -15.83 10.21 26.63
N SER A 292 -16.50 9.32 25.89
CA SER A 292 -15.94 8.03 25.47
C SER A 292 -14.66 8.19 24.61
N PHE A 293 -14.57 9.25 23.79
CA PHE A 293 -13.37 9.53 23.00
C PHE A 293 -12.20 10.05 23.85
N LEU A 294 -12.50 10.77 24.93
CA LEU A 294 -11.51 11.31 25.87
C LEU A 294 -11.17 10.34 27.02
N ASP A 295 -11.94 9.27 27.21
CA ASP A 295 -11.69 8.31 28.28
C ASP A 295 -10.44 7.48 28.01
N TRP A 296 -9.69 7.22 29.09
CA TRP A 296 -8.61 6.26 29.07
C TRP A 296 -9.19 4.84 28.95
N LYS A 297 -8.85 4.13 27.87
CA LYS A 297 -9.23 2.74 27.69
C LYS A 297 -8.03 1.87 28.02
N ASP A 298 -8.21 0.90 28.90
CA ASP A 298 -7.13 0.02 29.39
C ASP A 298 -6.43 -0.78 28.27
N ASN A 299 -7.07 -0.88 27.10
CA ASN A 299 -6.51 -1.46 25.87
C ASN A 299 -5.99 -0.39 24.89
N ALA A 300 -5.59 0.79 25.39
CA ALA A 300 -5.14 1.90 24.52
C ALA A 300 -3.94 1.53 23.63
N GLY A 301 -3.15 0.52 23.99
CA GLY A 301 -2.08 -0.04 23.16
C GLY A 301 -2.55 -1.05 22.10
N SER A 302 -3.81 -1.52 22.17
CA SER A 302 -4.39 -2.46 21.20
C SER A 302 -5.38 -1.70 20.30
N LEU A 303 -5.06 -1.58 19.02
CA LEU A 303 -5.89 -0.90 18.00
C LEU A 303 -7.08 -1.77 17.52
N VAL A 304 -7.52 -2.75 18.30
CA VAL A 304 -8.58 -3.70 17.92
C VAL A 304 -9.93 -3.17 18.38
N SER A 305 -10.84 -2.91 17.44
CA SER A 305 -12.25 -2.68 17.70
C SER A 305 -12.91 -4.01 18.08
N PRO A 306 -13.74 -4.10 19.13
CA PRO A 306 -14.56 -5.27 19.37
C PRO A 306 -15.76 -5.24 18.42
N SER A 307 -15.72 -5.96 17.34
CA SER A 307 -16.89 -6.37 16.58
C SER A 307 -16.96 -7.88 16.58
N ASP A 308 -18.13 -8.42 16.85
CA ASP A 308 -18.47 -9.82 17.03
C ASP A 308 -17.97 -10.72 15.89
N ALA A 309 -17.07 -11.59 16.22
CA ALA A 309 -16.37 -12.71 15.61
C ALA A 309 -14.87 -12.43 15.50
N PRO A 310 -14.00 -13.45 15.68
CA PRO A 310 -12.56 -13.26 15.53
C PRO A 310 -12.22 -13.05 14.06
N LYS A 311 -12.37 -11.81 13.57
CA LYS A 311 -11.68 -11.40 12.36
C LYS A 311 -10.20 -11.43 12.67
N SER A 312 -9.42 -12.06 11.82
CA SER A 312 -7.96 -12.03 11.85
C SER A 312 -7.50 -10.62 12.21
N SER A 313 -6.65 -10.49 13.22
CA SER A 313 -6.15 -9.19 13.69
C SER A 313 -5.28 -8.48 12.65
N ASP A 314 -4.96 -9.18 11.56
CA ASP A 314 -4.22 -8.73 10.40
C ASP A 314 -4.74 -9.45 9.13
N ASN A 315 -4.40 -8.93 7.96
CA ASN A 315 -4.74 -9.56 6.68
C ASN A 315 -3.73 -10.66 6.32
N THR A 316 -3.45 -11.58 7.23
CA THR A 316 -2.52 -12.69 7.03
C THR A 316 -3.28 -14.01 6.91
N TYR A 317 -3.12 -14.68 5.76
CA TYR A 317 -3.63 -16.01 5.49
C TYR A 317 -2.65 -17.05 6.05
N HIS A 318 -3.14 -17.92 6.92
CA HIS A 318 -2.35 -18.96 7.58
C HIS A 318 -2.64 -20.32 6.96
N TYR A 319 -1.60 -21.04 6.53
CA TYR A 319 -1.77 -22.35 5.88
C TYR A 319 -0.72 -23.38 6.36
N PRO A 320 -1.09 -24.67 6.56
CA PRO A 320 -2.47 -25.13 6.72
C PRO A 320 -3.14 -24.52 7.97
N LYS A 321 -4.48 -24.60 8.07
CA LYS A 321 -5.24 -24.01 9.19
C LYS A 321 -4.80 -24.55 10.54
N ASP A 322 -4.53 -25.86 10.61
CA ASP A 322 -4.04 -26.55 11.81
C ASP A 322 -2.52 -26.70 11.75
N GLY A 323 -1.81 -25.87 12.50
CA GLY A 323 -0.35 -25.83 12.53
C GLY A 323 0.25 -25.15 11.29
N PRO A 324 0.04 -23.84 11.13
CA PRO A 324 0.44 -23.10 9.92
C PRO A 324 1.96 -23.11 9.72
N LYS A 325 2.37 -23.46 8.50
CA LYS A 325 3.76 -23.45 8.04
C LYS A 325 4.08 -22.22 7.20
N VAL A 326 3.04 -21.60 6.61
CA VAL A 326 3.14 -20.45 5.74
C VAL A 326 2.19 -19.36 6.19
N HIS A 327 2.66 -18.14 6.18
CA HIS A 327 1.92 -16.92 6.48
C HIS A 327 1.96 -16.02 5.25
N ILE A 328 0.81 -15.82 4.59
CA ILE A 328 0.70 -15.02 3.37
C ILE A 328 -0.05 -13.73 3.71
N ARG A 329 0.63 -12.60 3.61
CA ARG A 329 -0.02 -11.30 3.75
C ARG A 329 -0.84 -11.01 2.49
N VAL A 330 -2.11 -10.67 2.67
CA VAL A 330 -3.04 -10.37 1.58
C VAL A 330 -3.34 -8.87 1.55
N GLY A 331 -3.29 -8.25 0.38
CA GLY A 331 -3.44 -6.80 0.29
C GLY A 331 -3.66 -6.23 -1.10
N SER A 332 -3.42 -4.93 -1.25
CA SER A 332 -3.47 -4.23 -2.53
C SER A 332 -2.08 -4.06 -3.14
N ILE A 333 -2.02 -3.91 -4.46
CA ILE A 333 -0.75 -3.58 -5.16
C ILE A 333 -0.17 -2.26 -4.64
N HIS A 334 -1.01 -1.27 -4.30
CA HIS A 334 -0.54 0.00 -3.77
C HIS A 334 0.16 -0.13 -2.41
N SER A 335 -0.25 -1.11 -1.58
CA SER A 335 0.32 -1.30 -0.24
C SER A 335 1.74 -1.87 -0.26
N VAL A 336 2.17 -2.44 -1.37
CA VAL A 336 3.49 -3.10 -1.50
C VAL A 336 4.53 -2.29 -2.26
N LYS A 337 4.20 -1.05 -2.66
CA LYS A 337 5.19 -0.18 -3.27
C LYS A 337 6.32 0.12 -2.28
N GLY A 338 7.57 0.02 -2.74
CA GLY A 338 8.76 0.18 -1.92
C GLY A 338 9.19 -1.07 -1.14
N GLU A 339 8.35 -2.10 -1.06
CA GLU A 339 8.67 -3.34 -0.35
C GLU A 339 9.49 -4.33 -1.20
N THR A 340 10.03 -5.34 -0.51
CA THR A 340 10.71 -6.49 -1.10
C THR A 340 10.17 -7.76 -0.46
N HIS A 341 9.77 -8.74 -1.26
CA HIS A 341 9.17 -9.99 -0.81
C HIS A 341 10.01 -11.18 -1.22
N THR A 342 9.93 -12.27 -0.48
CA THR A 342 10.50 -13.56 -0.91
C THR A 342 9.72 -14.11 -2.09
N ALA A 343 8.39 -14.08 -2.01
CA ALA A 343 7.51 -14.44 -3.12
C ALA A 343 6.27 -13.53 -3.17
N THR A 344 5.76 -13.33 -4.38
CA THR A 344 4.56 -12.52 -4.63
C THR A 344 3.60 -13.27 -5.54
N LEU A 345 2.33 -13.33 -5.14
CA LEU A 345 1.21 -13.75 -5.97
C LEU A 345 0.40 -12.52 -6.37
N VAL A 346 0.20 -12.32 -7.66
CA VAL A 346 -0.67 -11.27 -8.20
C VAL A 346 -2.03 -11.88 -8.54
N LEU A 347 -3.08 -11.36 -7.93
CA LEU A 347 -4.44 -11.85 -8.04
C LEU A 347 -5.20 -11.11 -9.15
N GLU A 348 -5.94 -11.85 -9.98
CA GLU A 348 -6.89 -11.26 -10.91
C GLU A 348 -7.96 -10.48 -10.15
N THR A 349 -8.28 -9.29 -10.62
CA THR A 349 -9.37 -8.47 -10.10
C THR A 349 -10.02 -7.68 -11.24
N PHE A 350 -11.23 -7.17 -11.02
CA PHE A 350 -11.99 -6.50 -12.05
C PHE A 350 -12.05 -4.97 -11.85
N TRP A 351 -11.59 -4.22 -12.87
CA TRP A 351 -11.75 -2.77 -12.96
C TRP A 351 -12.07 -2.38 -14.41
N TYR A 352 -13.33 -2.19 -14.71
CA TYR A 352 -13.92 -2.13 -16.05
C TYR A 352 -13.79 -3.43 -16.86
N ASP A 353 -12.67 -4.12 -16.73
CA ASP A 353 -12.33 -5.41 -17.31
C ASP A 353 -11.48 -6.19 -16.29
N HIS A 354 -11.26 -7.49 -16.53
CA HIS A 354 -10.30 -8.28 -15.77
C HIS A 354 -8.88 -7.78 -16.03
N ASN A 355 -8.15 -7.50 -14.95
CA ASN A 355 -6.90 -6.75 -15.03
C ASN A 355 -5.75 -7.56 -15.61
N LEU A 356 -5.53 -8.79 -15.16
CA LEU A 356 -4.47 -9.66 -15.70
C LEU A 356 -4.80 -10.16 -17.09
N GLU A 357 -6.06 -10.49 -17.38
CA GLU A 357 -6.53 -10.85 -18.72
C GLU A 357 -6.11 -9.80 -19.75
N ASN A 358 -6.33 -8.53 -19.45
CA ASN A 358 -5.94 -7.42 -20.33
C ASN A 358 -4.42 -7.21 -20.44
N THR A 359 -3.61 -7.91 -19.65
CA THR A 359 -2.14 -7.84 -19.72
C THR A 359 -1.53 -9.07 -20.42
N VAL A 360 -2.33 -10.06 -20.82
CA VAL A 360 -1.86 -11.29 -21.50
C VAL A 360 -0.85 -11.02 -22.63
N PRO A 361 -1.03 -10.03 -23.53
CA PRO A 361 -0.05 -9.77 -24.58
C PRO A 361 1.34 -9.41 -24.05
N TRP A 362 1.43 -8.78 -22.89
CA TRP A 362 2.71 -8.48 -22.21
C TRP A 362 3.24 -9.68 -21.42
N LEU A 363 2.35 -10.46 -20.79
CA LEU A 363 2.72 -11.67 -20.05
C LEU A 363 3.24 -12.79 -20.97
N THR A 364 2.89 -12.76 -22.24
CA THR A 364 3.41 -13.69 -23.28
C THR A 364 4.61 -13.12 -24.05
N GLY A 365 5.04 -11.89 -23.73
CA GLY A 365 6.11 -11.19 -24.45
C GLY A 365 5.73 -10.78 -25.89
N SER A 366 4.47 -10.93 -26.32
CA SER A 366 4.03 -10.50 -27.65
C SER A 366 3.90 -8.98 -27.78
N LYS A 367 3.78 -8.27 -26.65
CA LYS A 367 3.87 -6.81 -26.55
C LYS A 367 4.89 -6.41 -25.47
N SER A 368 5.44 -5.23 -25.63
CA SER A 368 6.33 -4.59 -24.66
C SER A 368 6.09 -3.09 -24.69
N GLY A 369 6.08 -2.46 -23.50
CA GLY A 369 5.85 -1.02 -23.40
C GLY A 369 4.37 -0.63 -23.53
N ALA A 370 4.13 0.68 -23.49
CA ALA A 370 2.79 1.25 -23.52
C ALA A 370 2.59 2.28 -24.66
N GLU A 371 3.42 2.27 -25.71
CA GLU A 371 3.37 3.28 -26.78
C GLU A 371 1.99 3.41 -27.45
N SER A 372 1.20 2.33 -27.51
CA SER A 372 -0.14 2.31 -28.07
C SER A 372 -1.25 2.11 -27.01
N ALA A 373 -0.91 2.16 -25.74
CA ALA A 373 -1.86 1.89 -24.66
C ALA A 373 -2.56 3.20 -24.23
N GLY A 374 -3.88 3.17 -24.12
CA GLY A 374 -4.63 4.27 -23.51
C GLY A 374 -4.33 4.39 -22.01
N THR A 375 -4.72 5.52 -21.40
CA THR A 375 -4.44 5.85 -19.99
C THR A 375 -4.79 4.72 -19.01
N ARG A 376 -5.93 4.08 -19.18
CA ARG A 376 -6.38 2.97 -18.32
C ARG A 376 -5.44 1.78 -18.40
N GLN A 377 -5.02 1.39 -19.61
CA GLN A 377 -4.11 0.28 -19.81
C GLN A 377 -2.71 0.61 -19.28
N SER A 378 -2.24 1.83 -19.48
CA SER A 378 -0.96 2.29 -18.92
C SER A 378 -0.97 2.24 -17.37
N THR A 379 -2.07 2.63 -16.73
CA THR A 379 -2.23 2.52 -15.27
C THR A 379 -2.19 1.05 -14.83
N ARG A 380 -2.89 0.15 -15.55
CA ARG A 380 -2.88 -1.28 -15.28
C ARG A 380 -1.48 -1.88 -15.40
N LEU A 381 -0.76 -1.55 -16.46
CA LEU A 381 0.62 -2.00 -16.67
C LEU A 381 1.55 -1.55 -15.53
N LYS A 382 1.52 -0.27 -15.15
CA LYS A 382 2.32 0.25 -14.02
C LYS A 382 2.04 -0.50 -12.72
N LEU A 383 0.77 -0.73 -12.37
CA LEU A 383 0.40 -1.44 -11.15
C LEU A 383 0.95 -2.87 -11.16
N HIS A 384 0.76 -3.60 -12.23
CA HIS A 384 1.25 -4.98 -12.34
C HIS A 384 2.78 -5.04 -12.41
N TYR A 385 3.43 -4.11 -13.09
CA TYR A 385 4.89 -3.96 -13.06
C TYR A 385 5.41 -3.77 -11.62
N VAL A 386 4.78 -2.89 -10.83
CA VAL A 386 5.15 -2.74 -9.41
C VAL A 386 5.03 -4.06 -8.67
N ALA A 387 3.91 -4.77 -8.79
CA ALA A 387 3.70 -6.04 -8.09
C ALA A 387 4.71 -7.11 -8.52
N MET A 388 4.95 -7.25 -9.82
CA MET A 388 5.83 -8.28 -10.40
C MET A 388 7.31 -8.01 -10.14
N THR A 389 7.69 -6.78 -9.81
CA THR A 389 9.07 -6.42 -9.43
C THR A 389 9.33 -6.44 -7.92
N ARG A 390 8.37 -6.91 -7.09
CA ARG A 390 8.56 -7.02 -5.64
C ARG A 390 9.26 -8.31 -5.19
N PRO A 391 8.99 -9.48 -5.79
CA PRO A 391 9.60 -10.72 -5.31
C PRO A 391 11.09 -10.80 -5.63
N THR A 392 11.81 -11.53 -4.75
CA THR A 392 13.22 -11.88 -4.95
C THR A 392 13.38 -13.22 -5.64
N HIS A 393 12.53 -14.21 -5.28
CA HIS A 393 12.71 -15.60 -5.71
C HIS A 393 11.55 -16.16 -6.52
N LEU A 394 10.31 -15.92 -6.14
CA LEU A 394 9.15 -16.54 -6.79
C LEU A 394 8.07 -15.51 -7.11
N LEU A 395 7.68 -15.48 -8.38
CA LEU A 395 6.57 -14.69 -8.90
C LEU A 395 5.46 -15.63 -9.36
N CYS A 396 4.24 -15.39 -8.88
CA CYS A 396 3.06 -16.11 -9.28
C CYS A 396 1.94 -15.16 -9.73
N LEU A 397 1.09 -15.63 -10.62
CA LEU A 397 -0.15 -14.96 -11.04
C LEU A 397 -1.32 -15.90 -10.82
N ALA A 398 -2.49 -15.37 -10.47
CA ALA A 398 -3.75 -16.10 -10.47
C ALA A 398 -4.67 -15.48 -11.52
N MET A 399 -5.04 -16.24 -12.53
CA MET A 399 -5.81 -15.80 -13.69
C MET A 399 -7.04 -16.68 -13.91
N LYS A 400 -8.08 -16.10 -14.46
CA LYS A 400 -9.26 -16.89 -14.84
C LYS A 400 -8.91 -17.90 -15.93
N ARG A 401 -9.37 -19.13 -15.74
CA ARG A 401 -9.22 -20.19 -16.74
C ARG A 401 -9.90 -19.79 -18.07
N SER A 402 -11.06 -19.14 -17.99
CA SER A 402 -11.82 -18.67 -19.17
C SER A 402 -11.03 -17.69 -20.07
N THR A 403 -10.02 -17.01 -19.56
CA THR A 403 -9.09 -16.17 -20.35
C THR A 403 -8.33 -16.98 -21.41
N PHE A 404 -8.15 -18.27 -21.18
CA PHE A 404 -7.36 -19.18 -22.02
C PHE A 404 -8.18 -20.34 -22.57
N GLU A 405 -9.50 -20.25 -22.54
CA GLU A 405 -10.39 -21.23 -23.13
C GLU A 405 -10.77 -20.85 -24.57
N ASN A 406 -10.88 -21.86 -25.41
CA ASN A 406 -11.46 -21.75 -26.75
C ASN A 406 -12.99 -21.71 -26.68
N GLY A 407 -13.66 -21.60 -27.83
CA GLY A 407 -15.12 -21.58 -27.92
C GLY A 407 -15.82 -22.85 -27.40
N ASP A 408 -15.11 -23.95 -27.22
CA ASP A 408 -15.61 -25.24 -26.72
C ASP A 408 -15.33 -25.40 -25.20
N GLY A 409 -14.75 -24.41 -24.55
CA GLY A 409 -14.41 -24.44 -23.10
C GLY A 409 -13.13 -25.24 -22.76
N GLU A 410 -12.37 -25.64 -23.78
CA GLU A 410 -11.08 -26.29 -23.60
C GLU A 410 -9.95 -25.25 -23.60
N LEU A 411 -8.87 -25.57 -22.89
CA LEU A 411 -7.68 -24.68 -22.84
C LEU A 411 -7.03 -24.58 -24.23
N ASP A 412 -6.90 -23.36 -24.72
CA ASP A 412 -6.16 -23.08 -25.96
C ASP A 412 -4.67 -23.30 -25.75
N GLN A 413 -4.17 -24.40 -26.31
CA GLN A 413 -2.78 -24.80 -26.18
C GLN A 413 -1.80 -23.80 -26.81
N ASN A 414 -2.24 -22.97 -27.74
CA ASN A 414 -1.38 -21.94 -28.32
C ASN A 414 -1.12 -20.81 -27.32
N SER A 415 -2.17 -20.37 -26.63
CA SER A 415 -2.08 -19.33 -25.58
C SER A 415 -1.31 -19.82 -24.37
N ILE A 416 -1.55 -21.08 -23.92
CA ILE A 416 -0.80 -21.71 -22.84
C ILE A 416 0.69 -21.82 -23.23
N GLY A 417 0.97 -22.39 -24.42
CA GLY A 417 2.35 -22.51 -24.91
C GLY A 417 3.06 -21.17 -25.12
N ALA A 418 2.33 -20.07 -25.33
CA ALA A 418 2.92 -18.73 -25.38
C ALA A 418 3.41 -18.27 -24.00
N LEU A 419 2.64 -18.50 -22.93
CA LEU A 419 3.06 -18.25 -21.55
C LEU A 419 4.29 -19.09 -21.19
N GLU A 420 4.27 -20.38 -21.51
CA GLU A 420 5.37 -21.30 -21.18
C GLU A 420 6.67 -20.91 -21.92
N ARG A 421 6.58 -20.55 -23.20
CA ARG A 421 7.75 -20.04 -23.95
C ARG A 421 8.32 -18.75 -23.37
N HIS A 422 7.49 -17.95 -22.73
CA HIS A 422 7.94 -16.72 -22.06
C HIS A 422 8.53 -16.96 -20.67
N GLY A 423 8.43 -18.17 -20.12
CA GLY A 423 9.04 -18.56 -18.86
C GLY A 423 8.08 -18.84 -17.71
N TRP A 424 6.79 -18.90 -17.97
CA TRP A 424 5.78 -19.27 -16.98
C TRP A 424 5.55 -20.80 -16.95
N GLN A 425 5.31 -21.34 -15.77
CA GLN A 425 4.63 -22.63 -15.62
C GLN A 425 3.13 -22.36 -15.46
N VAL A 426 2.30 -23.15 -16.13
CA VAL A 426 0.85 -23.04 -16.01
C VAL A 426 0.30 -24.22 -15.20
N LYS A 427 -0.51 -23.92 -14.16
CA LYS A 427 -1.17 -24.91 -13.30
C LYS A 427 -2.68 -24.60 -13.27
N ALA A 428 -3.52 -25.57 -13.59
CA ALA A 428 -4.96 -25.49 -13.34
C ALA A 428 -5.28 -25.92 -11.90
N ILE A 429 -6.23 -25.23 -11.23
CA ILE A 429 -6.66 -25.48 -9.85
C ILE A 429 -8.19 -25.49 -9.74
#